data_35af3d400a255b78cea2e7b69d1114e2
#
_entry.id   35af3d400a255b78cea2e7b69d1114e2
#
_cell.length_a   1.000
_cell.length_b   1.000
_cell.length_c   1.000
_cell.angle_alpha   90.00
_cell.angle_beta   90.00
_cell.angle_gamma   90.00
#
_symmetry.space_group_name_H-M   'P 1'
#
loop_
_entity.id
_entity.type
_entity.pdbx_description
1 polymer ?
#
loop_
_entity_poly.entity_id
_entity_poly.type
_entity_poly.pdbx_seq_one_letter_code
_entity_poly.pdbx_strand_id
1 'polypeptide(L)'
;MHCYQNGSFTEPDMTIDLMVERVAPILQQMFEMPVEKGKLLSRCQIQNLFRWSGRMIPSCESCGMPLVSDEDKGTEKDGSQSIRYCTHCYQGGRFTDPDLTRDTMIAKYAPLMSAEYDVPIHKAEEMVRSYTATLPRWR
;
A
#
# COMPACT_ATOMS: atom_id res chain seq x y z
N MET A 1 -0.39 19.59 7.44
CA MET A 1 -1.61 19.12 6.76
C MET A 1 -1.74 19.88 5.45
N HIS A 2 -1.55 19.20 4.30
CA HIS A 2 -1.23 19.92 3.07
C HIS A 2 -2.29 19.84 1.98
N CYS A 3 -3.24 18.91 2.06
CA CYS A 3 -4.19 18.68 0.96
C CYS A 3 -5.62 19.16 1.24
N TYR A 4 -6.00 19.33 2.51
CA TYR A 4 -7.37 19.67 2.89
C TYR A 4 -7.38 20.60 4.09
N GLN A 5 -8.04 21.75 3.97
CA GLN A 5 -8.18 22.76 5.02
C GLN A 5 -9.54 23.42 4.95
N ASN A 6 -10.10 23.73 6.10
CA ASN A 6 -11.38 24.47 6.21
C ASN A 6 -12.53 23.91 5.36
N GLY A 7 -12.62 22.58 5.25
CA GLY A 7 -13.69 21.92 4.51
C GLY A 7 -13.49 21.81 3.00
N SER A 8 -12.32 22.20 2.47
CA SER A 8 -12.03 22.17 1.04
C SER A 8 -10.61 21.70 0.74
N PHE A 9 -10.41 21.21 -0.48
CA PHE A 9 -9.07 20.90 -0.95
C PHE A 9 -8.25 22.18 -1.20
N THR A 10 -7.01 22.18 -0.76
CA THR A 10 -6.09 23.32 -0.97
C THR A 10 -5.76 23.51 -2.45
N GLU A 11 -5.80 22.44 -3.22
CA GLU A 11 -5.62 22.44 -4.66
C GLU A 11 -6.78 21.66 -5.32
N PRO A 12 -7.93 22.30 -5.57
CA PRO A 12 -9.11 21.62 -6.07
C PRO A 12 -8.91 20.98 -7.47
N ASP A 13 -8.07 21.58 -8.31
CA ASP A 13 -7.77 21.13 -9.67
C ASP A 13 -6.67 20.07 -9.76
N MET A 14 -6.20 19.56 -8.61
CA MET A 14 -5.17 18.52 -8.55
C MET A 14 -5.66 17.22 -9.18
N THR A 15 -5.01 16.81 -10.27
CA THR A 15 -5.26 15.53 -10.94
C THR A 15 -4.35 14.42 -10.40
N ILE A 16 -4.67 13.16 -10.73
CA ILE A 16 -3.79 12.02 -10.42
C ILE A 16 -2.41 12.22 -11.05
N ASP A 17 -2.36 12.65 -12.31
CA ASP A 17 -1.10 12.85 -13.04
C ASP A 17 -0.22 13.92 -12.38
N LEU A 18 -0.80 15.05 -12.02
CA LEU A 18 -0.08 16.11 -11.30
C LEU A 18 0.45 15.64 -9.94
N MET A 19 -0.35 14.84 -9.21
CA MET A 19 0.08 14.29 -7.93
C MET A 19 1.22 13.27 -8.12
N VAL A 20 1.14 12.41 -9.14
CA VAL A 20 2.19 11.44 -9.48
C VAL A 20 3.50 12.16 -9.80
N GLU A 21 3.46 13.20 -10.64
CA GLU A 21 4.64 14.00 -11.00
C GLU A 21 5.26 14.69 -9.77
N ARG A 22 4.44 15.07 -8.80
CA ARG A 22 4.91 15.69 -7.55
C ARG A 22 5.54 14.67 -6.59
N VAL A 23 4.98 13.47 -6.49
CA VAL A 23 5.42 12.44 -5.52
C VAL A 23 6.63 11.64 -6.02
N ALA A 24 6.72 11.34 -7.31
CA ALA A 24 7.76 10.49 -7.86
C ALA A 24 9.20 10.96 -7.55
N PRO A 25 9.54 12.27 -7.65
CA PRO A 25 10.87 12.75 -7.27
C PRO A 25 11.18 12.57 -5.78
N ILE A 26 10.16 12.64 -4.92
CA ILE A 26 10.32 12.41 -3.48
C ILE A 26 10.69 10.95 -3.23
N LEU A 27 10.00 10.01 -3.89
CA LEU A 27 10.32 8.58 -3.79
C LEU A 27 11.71 8.28 -4.32
N GLN A 28 12.12 8.92 -5.42
CA GLN A 28 13.48 8.80 -5.94
C GLN A 28 14.51 9.21 -4.90
N GLN A 29 14.31 10.34 -4.26
CA GLN A 29 15.23 10.85 -3.25
C GLN A 29 15.27 10.00 -1.98
N MET A 30 14.09 9.53 -1.52
CA MET A 30 14.00 8.75 -0.28
C MET A 30 14.52 7.32 -0.43
N PHE A 31 14.22 6.66 -1.54
CA PHE A 31 14.43 5.23 -1.72
C PHE A 31 15.41 4.88 -2.84
N GLU A 32 16.05 5.88 -3.46
CA GLU A 32 16.96 5.67 -4.60
C GLU A 32 16.28 4.95 -5.77
N MET A 33 14.98 5.19 -5.91
CA MET A 33 14.11 4.57 -6.90
C MET A 33 14.18 5.33 -8.22
N PRO A 34 14.25 4.64 -9.39
CA PRO A 34 14.10 5.32 -10.69
C PRO A 34 12.77 6.08 -10.76
N VAL A 35 12.77 7.27 -11.36
CA VAL A 35 11.58 8.15 -11.42
C VAL A 35 10.37 7.42 -12.01
N GLU A 36 10.55 6.65 -13.08
CA GLU A 36 9.47 5.90 -13.72
C GLU A 36 8.86 4.84 -12.80
N LYS A 37 9.67 4.18 -11.97
CA LYS A 37 9.19 3.26 -10.94
C LYS A 37 8.45 3.99 -9.81
N GLY A 38 8.94 5.17 -9.44
CA GLY A 38 8.26 6.05 -8.49
C GLY A 38 6.90 6.52 -9.01
N LYS A 39 6.78 6.82 -10.30
CA LYS A 39 5.50 7.14 -10.95
C LYS A 39 4.54 5.95 -10.91
N LEU A 40 5.02 4.75 -11.22
CA LEU A 40 4.22 3.54 -11.16
C LEU A 40 3.67 3.29 -9.76
N LEU A 41 4.54 3.29 -8.75
CA LEU A 41 4.17 3.05 -7.36
C LEU A 41 3.16 4.10 -6.85
N SER A 42 3.44 5.38 -7.07
CA SER A 42 2.56 6.45 -6.61
C SER A 42 1.21 6.41 -7.30
N ARG A 43 1.14 6.11 -8.60
CA ARG A 43 -0.12 5.97 -9.32
C ARG A 43 -0.97 4.84 -8.76
N CYS A 44 -0.39 3.66 -8.51
CA CYS A 44 -1.09 2.52 -7.93
C CYS A 44 -1.74 2.84 -6.57
N GLN A 45 -1.10 3.69 -5.78
CA GLN A 45 -1.63 4.10 -4.47
C GLN A 45 -2.64 5.25 -4.58
N ILE A 46 -2.30 6.30 -5.33
CA ILE A 46 -3.09 7.53 -5.42
C ILE A 46 -4.46 7.27 -6.05
N GLN A 47 -4.54 6.47 -7.11
CA GLN A 47 -5.79 6.17 -7.79
C GLN A 47 -6.86 5.52 -6.89
N ASN A 48 -6.44 4.86 -5.80
CA ASN A 48 -7.33 4.19 -4.84
C ASN A 48 -7.77 5.11 -3.69
N LEU A 49 -7.22 6.33 -3.60
CA LEU A 49 -7.67 7.30 -2.59
C LEU A 49 -9.07 7.80 -2.91
N PHE A 50 -9.87 8.03 -1.86
CA PHE A 50 -11.27 8.47 -1.99
C PHE A 50 -11.45 9.66 -2.94
N ARG A 51 -10.53 10.62 -2.90
CA ARG A 51 -10.56 11.82 -3.74
C ARG A 51 -10.71 11.50 -5.24
N TRP A 52 -10.04 10.44 -5.72
CA TRP A 52 -10.01 10.08 -7.13
C TRP A 52 -10.81 8.83 -7.47
N SER A 53 -10.96 7.91 -6.54
CA SER A 53 -11.78 6.70 -6.73
C SER A 53 -13.27 6.92 -6.52
N GLY A 54 -13.64 7.97 -5.77
CA GLY A 54 -15.02 8.26 -5.38
C GLY A 54 -15.60 7.30 -4.34
N ARG A 55 -14.80 6.38 -3.82
CA ARG A 55 -15.21 5.41 -2.80
C ARG A 55 -14.10 5.11 -1.80
N MET A 56 -14.48 4.66 -0.61
CA MET A 56 -13.51 4.16 0.35
C MET A 56 -13.07 2.76 -0.05
N ILE A 57 -11.80 2.60 -0.41
CA ILE A 57 -11.20 1.32 -0.71
C ILE A 57 -10.38 0.91 0.51
N PRO A 58 -10.80 -0.12 1.27
CA PRO A 58 -10.03 -0.60 2.39
C PRO A 58 -8.74 -1.26 1.92
N SER A 59 -7.72 -1.23 2.77
CA SER A 59 -6.46 -1.93 2.53
C SER A 59 -6.32 -3.09 3.50
N CYS A 60 -5.66 -4.15 3.05
CA CYS A 60 -5.38 -5.29 3.89
C CYS A 60 -4.55 -4.87 5.11
N GLU A 61 -5.06 -5.13 6.31
CA GLU A 61 -4.42 -4.75 7.57
C GLU A 61 -3.14 -5.56 7.87
N SER A 62 -2.83 -6.55 7.05
CA SER A 62 -1.62 -7.38 7.14
C SER A 62 -0.54 -6.97 6.15
N CYS A 63 -0.88 -6.78 4.86
CA CYS A 63 0.09 -6.45 3.80
C CYS A 63 -0.17 -5.12 3.10
N GLY A 64 -1.31 -4.48 3.37
CA GLY A 64 -1.70 -3.18 2.83
C GLY A 64 -2.17 -3.19 1.38
N MET A 65 -2.29 -4.36 0.76
CA MET A 65 -2.86 -4.47 -0.58
C MET A 65 -4.27 -3.85 -0.60
N PRO A 66 -4.61 -2.98 -1.56
CA PRO A 66 -5.96 -2.44 -1.67
C PRO A 66 -6.96 -3.56 -1.99
N LEU A 67 -8.09 -3.55 -1.29
CA LEU A 67 -9.19 -4.51 -1.49
C LEU A 67 -10.21 -3.92 -2.47
N VAL A 68 -9.82 -3.86 -3.75
CA VAL A 68 -10.58 -3.16 -4.79
C VAL A 68 -11.79 -3.97 -5.24
N SER A 69 -11.61 -5.26 -5.43
CA SER A 69 -12.62 -6.22 -5.88
C SER A 69 -12.88 -7.30 -4.84
N ASP A 70 -13.93 -8.07 -5.05
CA ASP A 70 -14.25 -9.21 -4.17
C ASP A 70 -13.20 -10.32 -4.24
N GLU A 71 -12.53 -10.47 -5.38
CA GLU A 71 -11.44 -11.43 -5.59
C GLU A 71 -10.19 -11.10 -4.76
N ASP A 72 -10.00 -9.82 -4.41
CA ASP A 72 -8.88 -9.37 -3.58
C ASP A 72 -9.06 -9.72 -2.11
N LYS A 73 -10.30 -9.96 -1.69
CA LYS A 73 -10.68 -10.16 -0.28
C LYS A 73 -10.46 -11.59 0.18
N GLY A 74 -9.96 -11.74 1.38
CA GLY A 74 -9.95 -13.01 2.09
C GLY A 74 -11.35 -13.45 2.53
N THR A 75 -11.43 -14.57 3.21
CA THR A 75 -12.69 -15.10 3.71
C THR A 75 -12.71 -15.24 5.22
N GLU A 76 -13.84 -14.94 5.81
CA GLU A 76 -14.11 -15.15 7.23
C GLU A 76 -14.47 -16.63 7.50
N LYS A 77 -14.60 -17.00 8.76
CA LYS A 77 -14.93 -18.38 9.17
C LYS A 77 -16.27 -18.89 8.61
N ASP A 78 -17.22 -17.99 8.42
CA ASP A 78 -18.56 -18.29 7.87
C ASP A 78 -18.60 -18.28 6.34
N GLY A 79 -17.46 -18.06 5.67
CA GLY A 79 -17.34 -17.98 4.22
C GLY A 79 -17.63 -16.60 3.63
N SER A 80 -18.02 -15.61 4.44
CA SER A 80 -18.20 -14.24 3.98
C SER A 80 -16.85 -13.61 3.65
N GLN A 81 -16.87 -12.55 2.84
CA GLN A 81 -15.65 -11.83 2.47
C GLN A 81 -15.14 -10.94 3.60
N SER A 82 -13.84 -11.01 3.84
CA SER A 82 -13.19 -10.14 4.80
C SER A 82 -13.08 -8.71 4.26
N ILE A 83 -13.47 -7.74 5.05
CA ILE A 83 -13.26 -6.31 4.75
C ILE A 83 -11.92 -5.79 5.26
N ARG A 84 -11.14 -6.63 5.96
CA ARG A 84 -9.90 -6.26 6.64
C ARG A 84 -8.65 -6.88 6.03
N TYR A 85 -8.79 -8.04 5.38
CA TYR A 85 -7.66 -8.82 4.92
C TYR A 85 -7.84 -9.31 3.49
N CYS A 86 -6.72 -9.38 2.75
CA CYS A 86 -6.73 -9.90 1.39
C CYS A 86 -6.70 -11.43 1.36
N THR A 87 -7.03 -11.98 0.19
CA THR A 87 -7.03 -13.43 -0.08
C THR A 87 -5.68 -14.11 0.16
N HIS A 88 -4.56 -13.38 0.01
CA HIS A 88 -3.23 -13.92 0.25
C HIS A 88 -2.86 -14.01 1.73
N CYS A 89 -3.46 -13.18 2.56
CA CYS A 89 -3.13 -13.10 3.99
C CYS A 89 -4.11 -13.86 4.89
N TYR A 90 -5.36 -14.05 4.45
CA TYR A 90 -6.43 -14.51 5.33
C TYR A 90 -7.46 -15.34 4.59
N GLN A 91 -7.70 -16.56 5.08
CA GLN A 91 -8.64 -17.51 4.50
C GLN A 91 -9.36 -18.30 5.59
N GLY A 92 -10.68 -18.47 5.46
CA GLY A 92 -11.48 -19.27 6.38
C GLY A 92 -11.40 -18.82 7.84
N GLY A 93 -11.27 -17.52 8.08
CA GLY A 93 -11.17 -16.96 9.43
C GLY A 93 -9.79 -17.09 10.08
N ARG A 94 -8.75 -17.39 9.29
CA ARG A 94 -7.37 -17.59 9.80
C ARG A 94 -6.35 -16.92 8.87
N PHE A 95 -5.25 -16.48 9.44
CA PHE A 95 -4.10 -16.08 8.65
C PHE A 95 -3.51 -17.28 7.90
N THR A 96 -3.19 -17.10 6.62
CA THR A 96 -2.52 -18.11 5.78
C THR A 96 -1.13 -18.44 6.29
N ASP A 97 -0.49 -17.47 6.96
CA ASP A 97 0.80 -17.62 7.63
C ASP A 97 0.66 -17.03 9.05
N PRO A 98 0.20 -17.87 10.02
CA PRO A 98 -0.05 -17.41 11.39
C PRO A 98 1.23 -17.07 12.15
N ASP A 99 2.35 -17.71 11.81
CA ASP A 99 3.64 -17.53 12.46
C ASP A 99 4.47 -16.39 11.85
N LEU A 100 3.92 -15.72 10.82
CA LEU A 100 4.58 -14.60 10.17
C LEU A 100 4.78 -13.45 11.16
N THR A 101 6.02 -13.11 11.42
CA THR A 101 6.41 -11.92 12.17
C THR A 101 6.63 -10.73 11.25
N ARG A 102 6.70 -9.51 11.80
CA ARG A 102 7.03 -8.33 11.01
C ARG A 102 8.41 -8.45 10.36
N ASP A 103 9.40 -9.00 11.06
CA ASP A 103 10.76 -9.16 10.52
C ASP A 103 10.81 -10.19 9.40
N THR A 104 10.12 -11.33 9.54
CA THR A 104 10.02 -12.32 8.46
C THR A 104 9.22 -11.78 7.27
N MET A 105 8.23 -10.93 7.50
CA MET A 105 7.52 -10.24 6.42
C MET A 105 8.46 -9.29 5.65
N ILE A 106 9.26 -8.49 6.36
CA ILE A 106 10.25 -7.61 5.73
C ILE A 106 11.23 -8.44 4.88
N ALA A 107 11.79 -9.50 5.44
CA ALA A 107 12.72 -10.38 4.73
C ALA A 107 12.11 -11.04 3.49
N LYS A 108 10.80 -11.36 3.54
CA LYS A 108 10.07 -11.97 2.43
C LYS A 108 9.77 -10.99 1.30
N TYR A 109 9.34 -9.78 1.64
CA TYR A 109 8.85 -8.82 0.65
C TYR A 109 9.91 -7.82 0.15
N ALA A 110 10.95 -7.53 0.92
CA ALA A 110 12.00 -6.61 0.48
C ALA A 110 12.69 -7.03 -0.83
N PRO A 111 13.05 -8.32 -1.05
CA PRO A 111 13.62 -8.74 -2.33
C PRO A 111 12.66 -8.54 -3.51
N LEU A 112 11.35 -8.74 -3.30
CA LEU A 112 10.33 -8.54 -4.33
C LEU A 112 10.19 -7.06 -4.67
N MET A 113 10.15 -6.19 -3.65
CA MET A 113 10.11 -4.74 -3.83
C MET A 113 11.38 -4.22 -4.51
N SER A 114 12.54 -4.75 -4.13
CA SER A 114 13.82 -4.41 -4.74
C SER A 114 13.81 -4.71 -6.25
N ALA A 115 13.35 -5.89 -6.64
CA ALA A 115 13.25 -6.29 -8.04
C ALA A 115 12.19 -5.50 -8.82
N GLU A 116 11.02 -5.29 -8.23
CA GLU A 116 9.89 -4.60 -8.88
C GLU A 116 10.18 -3.12 -9.14
N TYR A 117 10.78 -2.44 -8.16
CA TYR A 117 10.96 -0.99 -8.20
C TYR A 117 12.41 -0.55 -8.46
N ASP A 118 13.31 -1.50 -8.77
CA ASP A 118 14.73 -1.22 -9.03
C ASP A 118 15.39 -0.38 -7.92
N VAL A 119 15.13 -0.76 -6.66
CA VAL A 119 15.72 -0.09 -5.49
C VAL A 119 16.76 -1.00 -4.81
N PRO A 120 17.81 -0.45 -4.17
CA PRO A 120 18.72 -1.24 -3.37
C PRO A 120 17.99 -2.02 -2.29
N ILE A 121 18.44 -3.25 -1.97
CA ILE A 121 17.74 -4.13 -1.01
C ILE A 121 17.54 -3.45 0.36
N HIS A 122 18.53 -2.73 0.87
CA HIS A 122 18.40 -2.01 2.14
C HIS A 122 17.31 -0.92 2.12
N LYS A 123 17.10 -0.27 0.94
CA LYS A 123 16.01 0.69 0.73
C LYS A 123 14.65 -0.01 0.64
N ALA A 124 14.61 -1.17 -0.02
CA ALA A 124 13.41 -2.00 -0.04
C ALA A 124 13.01 -2.46 1.36
N GLU A 125 13.96 -2.88 2.20
CA GLU A 125 13.72 -3.21 3.61
C GLU A 125 13.17 -2.01 4.39
N GLU A 126 13.73 -0.82 4.19
CA GLU A 126 13.28 0.43 4.79
C GLU A 126 11.83 0.75 4.37
N MET A 127 11.50 0.61 3.08
CA MET A 127 10.13 0.78 2.56
C MET A 127 9.16 -0.17 3.24
N VAL A 128 9.43 -1.47 3.26
CA VAL A 128 8.56 -2.48 3.87
C VAL A 128 8.43 -2.24 5.37
N ARG A 129 9.51 -1.87 6.05
CA ARG A 129 9.52 -1.56 7.48
C ARG A 129 8.65 -0.36 7.81
N SER A 130 8.80 0.74 7.08
CA SER A 130 8.02 1.97 7.26
C SER A 130 6.53 1.72 7.03
N TYR A 131 6.21 1.00 5.98
CA TYR A 131 4.86 0.69 5.58
C TYR A 131 4.17 -0.25 6.58
N THR A 132 4.81 -1.35 6.96
CA THR A 132 4.25 -2.31 7.93
C THR A 132 4.03 -1.68 9.30
N ALA A 133 4.81 -0.66 9.69
CA ALA A 133 4.61 0.06 10.94
C ALA A 133 3.22 0.73 11.05
N THR A 134 2.58 1.03 9.91
CA THR A 134 1.26 1.66 9.87
C THR A 134 0.11 0.66 9.91
N LEU A 135 0.38 -0.62 9.65
CA LEU A 135 -0.65 -1.64 9.51
C LEU A 135 -1.08 -2.22 10.87
N PRO A 136 -2.40 -2.39 11.10
CA PRO A 136 -2.94 -2.85 12.39
C PRO A 136 -2.38 -4.18 12.89
N ARG A 137 -2.13 -5.15 12.00
CA ARG A 137 -1.58 -6.45 12.38
C ARG A 137 -0.22 -6.37 13.09
N TRP A 138 0.57 -5.34 12.78
CA TRP A 138 1.96 -5.22 13.23
C TRP A 138 2.19 -4.15 14.32
N ARG A 139 1.13 -3.55 14.78
CA ARG A 139 1.15 -2.55 15.87
C ARG A 139 1.19 -3.19 17.24
#